data_a4287eb5a83d4b7141fabb6dbde99d95
#
_entry.id   a4287eb5a83d4b7141fabb6dbde99d95
#
_cell.length_a   1.000
_cell.length_b   1.000
_cell.length_c   1.000
_cell.angle_alpha   90.00
_cell.angle_beta   90.00
_cell.angle_gamma   90.00
#
_symmetry.space_group_name_H-M   'P 1'
#
loop_
_entity.id
_entity.type
_entity.pdbx_description
1 polymer ?
#
loop_
_entity_poly.entity_id
_entity_poly.type
_entity_poly.pdbx_seq_one_letter_code
_entity_poly.pdbx_strand_id
1 'polypeptide(L)'
;MKQILFICPRNPFSERYSGDVIRAKKFIYSLSQNNYVKVISLDSKDSQKKESRLSYESFKEINFFIKIFYIIFSLIKIKPLQLGYFFSPKIKEYVQNNYQNYDIIFFQSFRTAQYMPEDNKKKCILDMGDLMSENYKQTSSRYFFFNPIRVVYYIESLLVKKYENFCFDKFTKILLLSKKEMSRVEKKYKNKLAQISFGINNINKIYRFHQKN
;
A
#
# COMPACT_ATOMS: atom_id res chain seq x y z
N MET A 1 20.41 15.95 1.97
CA MET A 1 19.69 14.84 1.33
C MET A 1 19.24 13.87 2.40
N LYS A 2 18.02 13.30 2.29
CA LYS A 2 17.47 12.37 3.28
C LYS A 2 17.63 10.93 2.83
N GLN A 3 17.71 10.01 3.79
CA GLN A 3 17.65 8.57 3.57
C GLN A 3 16.17 8.14 3.69
N ILE A 4 15.61 7.58 2.64
CA ILE A 4 14.18 7.18 2.58
C ILE A 4 14.09 5.68 2.34
N LEU A 5 13.38 4.96 3.22
CA LEU A 5 12.96 3.59 2.97
C LEU A 5 11.55 3.61 2.36
N PHE A 6 11.40 3.08 1.16
CA PHE A 6 10.13 2.99 0.45
C PHE A 6 9.67 1.53 0.37
N ILE A 7 8.52 1.21 0.96
CA ILE A 7 8.03 -0.17 1.08
C ILE A 7 6.82 -0.34 0.18
N CYS A 8 6.91 -1.27 -0.80
CA CYS A 8 5.84 -1.60 -1.74
C CYS A 8 5.29 -3.00 -1.48
N PRO A 9 3.99 -3.25 -1.69
CA PRO A 9 3.42 -4.59 -1.61
C PRO A 9 3.77 -5.48 -2.81
N ARG A 10 4.27 -4.88 -3.91
CA ARG A 10 4.66 -5.54 -5.17
C ARG A 10 5.82 -4.80 -5.80
N ASN A 11 6.53 -5.49 -6.71
CA ASN A 11 7.62 -4.88 -7.47
C ASN A 11 7.14 -3.66 -8.28
N PRO A 12 7.59 -2.43 -7.93
CA PRO A 12 7.17 -1.23 -8.65
C PRO A 12 7.82 -1.10 -10.03
N PHE A 13 8.88 -1.86 -10.33
CA PHE A 13 9.61 -1.85 -11.60
C PHE A 13 9.21 -2.98 -12.53
N SER A 14 8.18 -3.75 -12.17
CA SER A 14 7.62 -4.78 -13.07
C SER A 14 6.95 -4.13 -14.29
N GLU A 15 6.80 -4.91 -15.36
CA GLU A 15 6.07 -4.51 -16.56
C GLU A 15 4.54 -4.44 -16.36
N ARG A 16 4.06 -4.79 -15.19
CA ARG A 16 2.64 -4.78 -14.88
C ARG A 16 2.08 -3.36 -14.86
N TYR A 17 1.11 -3.11 -15.72
CA TYR A 17 0.36 -1.85 -15.75
C TYR A 17 -0.82 -1.91 -14.75
N SER A 18 -0.57 -1.52 -13.51
CA SER A 18 -1.62 -1.32 -12.51
C SER A 18 -1.45 0.05 -11.83
N GLY A 19 -2.55 0.65 -11.40
CA GLY A 19 -2.53 2.00 -10.85
C GLY A 19 -1.59 2.15 -9.63
N ASP A 20 -1.49 1.11 -8.79
CA ASP A 20 -0.59 1.06 -7.64
C ASP A 20 0.89 1.04 -8.06
N VAL A 21 1.26 0.27 -9.09
CA VAL A 21 2.62 0.21 -9.64
C VAL A 21 3.02 1.55 -10.27
N ILE A 22 2.14 2.13 -11.09
CA ILE A 22 2.40 3.44 -11.73
C ILE A 22 2.58 4.52 -10.66
N ARG A 23 1.73 4.51 -9.63
CA ARG A 23 1.78 5.44 -8.51
C ARG A 23 3.09 5.30 -7.74
N ALA A 24 3.50 4.06 -7.42
CA ALA A 24 4.77 3.79 -6.76
C ALA A 24 5.96 4.31 -7.56
N LYS A 25 6.03 4.00 -8.87
CA LYS A 25 7.10 4.50 -9.76
C LYS A 25 7.22 6.02 -9.69
N LYS A 26 6.10 6.75 -9.80
CA LYS A 26 6.10 8.22 -9.77
C LYS A 26 6.64 8.76 -8.45
N PHE A 27 6.21 8.20 -7.31
CA PHE A 27 6.76 8.59 -6.00
C PHE A 27 8.26 8.30 -5.90
N ILE A 28 8.68 7.09 -6.26
CA ILE A 28 10.08 6.67 -6.15
C ILE A 28 10.99 7.59 -6.96
N TYR A 29 10.66 7.83 -8.24
CA TYR A 29 11.47 8.71 -9.09
C TYR A 29 11.46 10.16 -8.61
N SER A 30 10.32 10.70 -8.18
CA SER A 30 10.25 12.06 -7.64
C SER A 30 11.08 12.21 -6.36
N LEU A 31 11.02 11.24 -5.45
CA LEU A 31 11.79 11.26 -4.21
C LEU A 31 13.30 11.10 -4.46
N SER A 32 13.70 10.26 -5.43
CA SER A 32 15.11 9.98 -5.74
C SER A 32 15.82 11.15 -6.40
N GLN A 33 15.11 12.16 -6.92
CA GLN A 33 15.73 13.35 -7.48
C GLN A 33 16.61 14.10 -6.46
N ASN A 34 16.14 14.18 -5.20
CA ASN A 34 16.80 14.98 -4.16
C ASN A 34 17.13 14.18 -2.87
N ASN A 35 16.94 12.86 -2.88
CA ASN A 35 17.15 12.01 -1.71
C ASN A 35 17.73 10.65 -2.12
N TYR A 36 18.30 9.93 -1.16
CA TYR A 36 18.63 8.52 -1.32
C TYR A 36 17.41 7.68 -0.99
N VAL A 37 16.97 6.84 -1.93
CA VAL A 37 15.76 6.02 -1.78
C VAL A 37 16.13 4.54 -1.87
N LYS A 38 15.92 3.81 -0.78
CA LYS A 38 15.94 2.34 -0.77
C LYS A 38 14.51 1.86 -0.93
N VAL A 39 14.24 1.13 -1.99
CA VAL A 39 12.93 0.52 -2.26
C VAL A 39 12.99 -0.95 -1.91
N ILE A 40 12.02 -1.44 -1.14
CA ILE A 40 11.84 -2.86 -0.87
C ILE A 40 10.43 -3.31 -1.26
N SER A 41 10.30 -4.52 -1.79
CA SER A 41 9.01 -5.07 -2.19
C SER A 41 8.96 -6.60 -2.16
N LEU A 42 7.76 -7.16 -2.30
CA LEU A 42 7.57 -8.56 -2.66
C LEU A 42 7.69 -8.75 -4.18
N ASP A 43 8.27 -9.88 -4.59
CA ASP A 43 8.35 -10.30 -5.99
C ASP A 43 8.40 -11.83 -6.10
N SER A 44 8.36 -12.34 -7.32
CA SER A 44 8.51 -13.78 -7.62
C SER A 44 9.87 -14.35 -7.25
N LYS A 45 10.91 -13.50 -7.19
CA LYS A 45 12.30 -13.85 -6.84
C LYS A 45 12.98 -12.74 -6.04
N ASP A 46 13.97 -13.12 -5.26
CA ASP A 46 14.87 -12.17 -4.64
C ASP A 46 15.72 -11.50 -5.74
N SER A 47 15.83 -10.17 -5.71
CA SER A 47 16.69 -9.40 -6.62
C SER A 47 17.15 -8.10 -5.97
N GLN A 48 18.30 -7.60 -6.42
CA GLN A 48 18.84 -6.33 -5.97
C GLN A 48 19.32 -5.51 -7.18
N LYS A 49 19.04 -4.21 -7.17
CA LYS A 49 19.57 -3.24 -8.13
C LYS A 49 20.03 -2.01 -7.37
N LYS A 50 21.13 -1.40 -7.81
CA LYS A 50 21.66 -0.18 -7.21
C LYS A 50 22.04 0.80 -8.31
N GLU A 51 21.49 1.98 -8.21
CA GLU A 51 21.83 3.15 -9.03
C GLU A 51 22.27 4.27 -8.07
N SER A 52 22.77 5.40 -8.61
CA SER A 52 23.38 6.46 -7.79
C SER A 52 22.62 6.87 -6.53
N ARG A 53 21.31 7.11 -6.65
CA ARG A 53 20.44 7.56 -5.54
C ARG A 53 19.25 6.63 -5.28
N LEU A 54 19.12 5.56 -6.06
CA LEU A 54 18.02 4.61 -5.98
C LEU A 54 18.59 3.21 -5.84
N SER A 55 18.22 2.52 -4.77
CA SER A 55 18.51 1.12 -4.61
C SER A 55 17.21 0.34 -4.43
N TYR A 56 17.13 -0.82 -5.04
CA TYR A 56 15.97 -1.70 -5.00
C TYR A 56 16.36 -3.08 -4.52
N GLU A 57 15.51 -3.65 -3.69
CA GLU A 57 15.64 -5.02 -3.22
C GLU A 57 14.25 -5.68 -3.17
N SER A 58 14.10 -6.83 -3.78
CA SER A 58 12.89 -7.62 -3.68
C SER A 58 13.11 -8.85 -2.82
N PHE A 59 12.07 -9.21 -2.10
CA PHE A 59 12.00 -10.42 -1.30
C PHE A 59 11.02 -11.38 -1.95
N LYS A 60 11.46 -12.63 -2.14
CA LYS A 60 10.61 -13.66 -2.71
C LYS A 60 9.33 -13.84 -1.88
N GLU A 61 8.22 -13.91 -2.57
CA GLU A 61 6.93 -14.24 -1.96
C GLU A 61 6.99 -15.62 -1.31
N ILE A 62 6.37 -15.75 -0.15
CA ILE A 62 6.20 -17.03 0.53
C ILE A 62 5.28 -17.94 -0.29
N ASN A 63 5.44 -19.25 -0.14
CA ASN A 63 4.62 -20.21 -0.87
C ASN A 63 3.13 -20.10 -0.49
N PHE A 64 2.27 -20.66 -1.33
CA PHE A 64 0.81 -20.54 -1.20
C PHE A 64 0.27 -21.10 0.13
N PHE A 65 0.78 -22.23 0.61
CA PHE A 65 0.32 -22.83 1.86
C PHE A 65 0.65 -21.95 3.08
N ILE A 66 1.84 -21.36 3.09
CA ILE A 66 2.22 -20.42 4.15
C ILE A 66 1.38 -19.13 4.07
N LYS A 67 1.03 -18.65 2.86
CA LYS A 67 0.10 -17.53 2.70
C LYS A 67 -1.26 -17.83 3.33
N ILE A 68 -1.82 -19.03 3.11
CA ILE A 68 -3.09 -19.44 3.73
C ILE A 68 -2.97 -19.39 5.26
N PHE A 69 -1.88 -19.91 5.83
CA PHE A 69 -1.65 -19.82 7.26
C PHE A 69 -1.69 -18.37 7.78
N TYR A 70 -1.00 -17.44 7.12
CA TYR A 70 -1.01 -16.04 7.52
C TYR A 70 -2.37 -15.35 7.30
N ILE A 71 -3.14 -15.75 6.28
CA ILE A 71 -4.52 -15.27 6.07
C ILE A 71 -5.42 -15.70 7.25
N ILE A 72 -5.37 -16.98 7.63
CA ILE A 72 -6.12 -17.50 8.78
C ILE A 72 -5.68 -16.80 10.07
N PHE A 73 -4.38 -16.65 10.27
CA PHE A 73 -3.85 -15.94 11.43
C PHE A 73 -4.31 -14.47 11.49
N SER A 74 -4.40 -13.80 10.33
CA SER A 74 -4.95 -12.45 10.26
C SER A 74 -6.43 -12.41 10.70
N LEU A 75 -7.25 -13.37 10.29
CA LEU A 75 -8.63 -13.48 10.74
C LEU A 75 -8.75 -13.68 12.26
N ILE A 76 -7.96 -14.59 12.83
CA ILE A 76 -7.93 -14.83 14.28
C ILE A 76 -7.57 -13.54 15.04
N LYS A 77 -6.69 -12.72 14.48
CA LYS A 77 -6.29 -11.42 15.02
C LYS A 77 -7.27 -10.28 14.67
N ILE A 78 -8.41 -10.58 14.05
CA ILE A 78 -9.43 -9.59 13.60
C ILE A 78 -8.76 -8.50 12.72
N LYS A 79 -7.90 -8.94 11.81
CA LYS A 79 -7.21 -8.10 10.83
C LYS A 79 -7.66 -8.44 9.40
N PRO A 80 -7.55 -7.51 8.44
CA PRO A 80 -7.84 -7.78 7.03
C PRO A 80 -7.10 -8.99 6.48
N LEU A 81 -7.79 -9.80 5.66
CA LEU A 81 -7.22 -10.97 4.98
C LEU A 81 -6.01 -10.62 4.13
N GLN A 82 -6.06 -9.44 3.49
CA GLN A 82 -4.98 -8.97 2.65
C GLN A 82 -3.68 -8.72 3.41
N LEU A 83 -3.71 -8.44 4.70
CA LEU A 83 -2.47 -8.32 5.47
C LEU A 83 -1.76 -9.68 5.53
N GLY A 84 -2.48 -10.78 5.77
CA GLY A 84 -1.90 -12.11 5.71
C GLY A 84 -1.39 -12.48 4.32
N TYR A 85 -2.16 -12.18 3.26
CA TYR A 85 -1.78 -12.48 1.88
C TYR A 85 -0.48 -11.78 1.44
N PHE A 86 -0.28 -10.51 1.86
CA PHE A 86 0.91 -9.71 1.53
C PHE A 86 1.96 -9.71 2.64
N PHE A 87 1.84 -10.59 3.64
CA PHE A 87 2.83 -10.66 4.71
C PHE A 87 4.13 -11.32 4.24
N SER A 88 5.24 -10.77 4.68
CA SER A 88 6.58 -11.34 4.50
C SER A 88 7.39 -11.20 5.78
N PRO A 89 7.81 -12.31 6.40
CA PRO A 89 8.71 -12.27 7.55
C PRO A 89 10.02 -11.54 7.23
N LYS A 90 10.58 -11.76 6.02
CA LYS A 90 11.82 -11.12 5.58
C LYS A 90 11.71 -9.60 5.52
N ILE A 91 10.59 -9.06 4.96
CA ILE A 91 10.36 -7.61 4.93
C ILE A 91 10.20 -7.07 6.35
N LYS A 92 9.46 -7.77 7.21
CA LYS A 92 9.28 -7.36 8.60
C LYS A 92 10.62 -7.30 9.33
N GLU A 93 11.43 -8.34 9.22
CA GLU A 93 12.78 -8.42 9.80
C GLU A 93 13.68 -7.31 9.25
N TYR A 94 13.72 -7.13 7.93
CA TYR A 94 14.49 -6.06 7.30
C TYR A 94 14.15 -4.69 7.88
N VAL A 95 12.85 -4.38 7.96
CA VAL A 95 12.38 -3.10 8.48
C VAL A 95 12.77 -2.93 9.94
N GLN A 96 12.54 -3.94 10.79
CA GLN A 96 12.87 -3.87 12.22
C GLN A 96 14.37 -3.67 12.46
N ASN A 97 15.22 -4.31 11.67
CA ASN A 97 16.67 -4.23 11.85
C ASN A 97 17.29 -2.95 11.27
N ASN A 98 16.62 -2.31 10.29
CA ASN A 98 17.22 -1.22 9.50
C ASN A 98 16.49 0.13 9.60
N TYR A 99 15.29 0.21 10.20
CA TYR A 99 14.47 1.44 10.18
C TYR A 99 15.20 2.66 10.74
N GLN A 100 16.12 2.47 11.68
CA GLN A 100 16.88 3.55 12.29
C GLN A 100 17.87 4.24 11.33
N ASN A 101 18.23 3.58 10.23
CA ASN A 101 19.14 4.13 9.22
C ASN A 101 18.45 5.12 8.26
N TYR A 102 17.13 5.29 8.38
CA TYR A 102 16.34 6.12 7.47
C TYR A 102 15.70 7.30 8.20
N ASP A 103 15.68 8.46 7.54
CA ASP A 103 15.02 9.67 8.05
C ASP A 103 13.49 9.59 7.89
N ILE A 104 13.05 8.92 6.81
CA ILE A 104 11.63 8.74 6.47
C ILE A 104 11.41 7.29 6.05
N ILE A 105 10.30 6.71 6.53
CA ILE A 105 9.80 5.43 6.06
C ILE A 105 8.48 5.67 5.34
N PHE A 106 8.46 5.35 4.06
CA PHE A 106 7.30 5.53 3.20
C PHE A 106 6.65 4.18 2.90
N PHE A 107 5.41 4.04 3.30
CA PHE A 107 4.61 2.83 3.12
C PHE A 107 3.61 3.05 1.98
N GLN A 108 3.70 2.24 0.94
CA GLN A 108 2.73 2.26 -0.14
C GLN A 108 1.62 1.25 0.11
N SER A 109 0.38 1.71 0.15
CA SER A 109 -0.82 0.94 0.48
C SER A 109 -0.90 0.53 1.97
N PHE A 110 -2.10 0.43 2.49
CA PHE A 110 -2.37 -0.04 3.85
C PHE A 110 -1.79 -1.44 4.12
N ARG A 111 -1.56 -2.25 3.06
CA ARG A 111 -0.97 -3.59 3.16
C ARG A 111 0.44 -3.59 3.73
N THR A 112 1.22 -2.54 3.44
CA THR A 112 2.60 -2.43 3.93
C THR A 112 2.67 -1.81 5.33
N ALA A 113 1.60 -1.16 5.80
CA ALA A 113 1.53 -0.57 7.13
C ALA A 113 1.77 -1.59 8.27
N GLN A 114 1.56 -2.89 8.01
CA GLN A 114 1.85 -3.97 8.96
C GLN A 114 3.33 -4.13 9.31
N TYR A 115 4.23 -3.56 8.50
CA TYR A 115 5.67 -3.58 8.75
C TYR A 115 6.17 -2.39 9.58
N MET A 116 5.25 -1.51 10.02
CA MET A 116 5.63 -0.37 10.84
C MET A 116 6.44 -0.80 12.06
N PRO A 117 7.59 -0.14 12.34
CA PRO A 117 8.37 -0.40 13.55
C PRO A 117 7.55 -0.15 14.82
N GLU A 118 7.78 -0.97 15.85
CA GLU A 118 7.08 -0.84 17.13
C GLU A 118 7.48 0.46 17.84
N ASP A 119 8.76 0.81 17.81
CA ASP A 119 9.28 2.09 18.30
C ASP A 119 9.22 3.15 17.18
N ASN A 120 8.09 3.81 17.06
CA ASN A 120 7.79 4.76 16.00
C ASN A 120 8.36 6.16 16.28
N LYS A 121 9.68 6.27 16.51
CA LYS A 121 10.37 7.58 16.64
C LYS A 121 10.64 8.22 15.27
N LYS A 122 10.59 7.44 14.19
CA LYS A 122 10.85 7.90 12.83
C LYS A 122 9.58 8.40 12.15
N LYS A 123 9.75 9.28 11.18
CA LYS A 123 8.64 9.84 10.41
C LYS A 123 8.09 8.81 9.42
N CYS A 124 6.93 8.24 9.73
CA CYS A 124 6.23 7.26 8.90
C CYS A 124 5.13 7.95 8.08
N ILE A 125 5.22 7.80 6.76
CA ILE A 125 4.24 8.31 5.80
C ILE A 125 3.55 7.12 5.15
N LEU A 126 2.22 7.14 5.09
CA LEU A 126 1.42 6.13 4.41
C LEU A 126 0.76 6.72 3.17
N ASP A 127 1.08 6.18 2.01
CA ASP A 127 0.27 6.37 0.81
C ASP A 127 -0.86 5.33 0.80
N MET A 128 -1.99 5.71 1.34
CA MET A 128 -3.16 4.83 1.37
C MET A 128 -3.83 4.75 -0.01
N GLY A 129 -3.73 5.82 -0.82
CA GLY A 129 -4.41 5.94 -2.10
C GLY A 129 -5.90 6.14 -1.89
N ASP A 130 -6.66 5.05 -1.95
CA ASP A 130 -8.11 5.02 -1.74
C ASP A 130 -8.46 4.41 -0.37
N LEU A 131 -9.65 4.72 0.13
CA LEU A 131 -10.25 4.03 1.28
C LEU A 131 -10.77 2.66 0.83
N MET A 132 -9.94 1.64 1.01
CA MET A 132 -10.24 0.29 0.53
C MET A 132 -11.46 -0.32 1.21
N SER A 133 -11.77 0.07 2.44
CA SER A 133 -13.00 -0.34 3.13
C SER A 133 -14.25 0.04 2.33
N GLU A 134 -14.29 1.24 1.76
CA GLU A 134 -15.40 1.70 0.93
C GLU A 134 -15.48 0.90 -0.39
N ASN A 135 -14.33 0.63 -1.02
CA ASN A 135 -14.26 -0.16 -2.24
C ASN A 135 -14.78 -1.58 -2.03
N TYR A 136 -14.40 -2.23 -0.92
CA TYR A 136 -14.92 -3.55 -0.57
C TYR A 136 -16.40 -3.55 -0.25
N LYS A 137 -16.89 -2.52 0.47
CA LYS A 137 -18.31 -2.35 0.74
C LYS A 137 -19.11 -2.20 -0.55
N GLN A 138 -18.65 -1.37 -1.48
CA GLN A 138 -19.28 -1.22 -2.79
C GLN A 138 -19.23 -2.52 -3.61
N THR A 139 -18.13 -3.25 -3.56
CA THR A 139 -18.01 -4.53 -4.25
C THR A 139 -18.98 -5.54 -3.66
N SER A 140 -19.11 -5.62 -2.34
CA SER A 140 -20.06 -6.53 -1.70
C SER A 140 -21.50 -6.26 -2.13
N SER A 141 -21.90 -4.99 -2.31
CA SER A 141 -23.27 -4.63 -2.70
C SER A 141 -23.62 -4.99 -4.16
N ARG A 142 -22.62 -5.27 -5.00
CA ARG A 142 -22.83 -5.70 -6.40
C ARG A 142 -23.18 -7.19 -6.53
N TYR A 143 -22.91 -8.00 -5.50
CA TYR A 143 -23.24 -9.42 -5.50
C TYR A 143 -24.65 -9.66 -5.01
N PHE A 144 -25.30 -10.69 -5.55
CA PHE A 144 -26.62 -11.11 -5.12
C PHE A 144 -26.62 -11.52 -3.65
N PHE A 145 -27.77 -11.37 -2.97
CA PHE A 145 -27.87 -11.53 -1.51
C PHE A 145 -27.35 -12.86 -0.98
N PHE A 146 -27.62 -13.95 -1.68
CA PHE A 146 -27.21 -15.30 -1.28
C PHE A 146 -25.80 -15.70 -1.74
N ASN A 147 -25.04 -14.80 -2.39
CA ASN A 147 -23.69 -15.12 -2.85
C ASN A 147 -22.70 -15.08 -1.67
N PRO A 148 -22.00 -16.19 -1.32
CA PRO A 148 -21.05 -16.21 -0.22
C PRO A 148 -19.90 -15.21 -0.38
N ILE A 149 -19.53 -14.88 -1.61
CA ILE A 149 -18.51 -13.86 -1.91
C ILE A 149 -18.92 -12.49 -1.38
N ARG A 150 -20.23 -12.18 -1.39
CA ARG A 150 -20.76 -10.95 -0.78
C ARG A 150 -20.39 -10.83 0.68
N VAL A 151 -20.56 -11.92 1.43
CA VAL A 151 -20.27 -11.97 2.87
C VAL A 151 -18.77 -11.76 3.11
N VAL A 152 -17.92 -12.39 2.31
CA VAL A 152 -16.47 -12.23 2.39
C VAL A 152 -16.06 -10.77 2.17
N TYR A 153 -16.54 -10.11 1.11
CA TYR A 153 -16.25 -8.70 0.85
C TYR A 153 -16.80 -7.77 1.93
N TYR A 154 -17.98 -8.09 2.48
CA TYR A 154 -18.56 -7.30 3.55
C TYR A 154 -17.72 -7.38 4.84
N ILE A 155 -17.36 -8.60 5.26
CA ILE A 155 -16.49 -8.81 6.43
C ILE A 155 -15.13 -8.12 6.21
N GLU A 156 -14.51 -8.31 5.03
CA GLU A 156 -13.24 -7.66 4.71
C GLU A 156 -13.37 -6.13 4.76
N SER A 157 -14.50 -5.56 4.32
CA SER A 157 -14.72 -4.11 4.41
C SER A 157 -14.69 -3.60 5.86
N LEU A 158 -15.26 -4.35 6.79
CA LEU A 158 -15.28 -3.99 8.22
C LEU A 158 -13.88 -4.11 8.84
N LEU A 159 -13.17 -5.20 8.51
CA LEU A 159 -11.81 -5.42 9.00
C LEU A 159 -10.84 -4.36 8.47
N VAL A 160 -10.96 -4.02 7.18
CA VAL A 160 -10.15 -2.95 6.56
C VAL A 160 -10.49 -1.61 7.18
N LYS A 161 -11.77 -1.29 7.44
CA LYS A 161 -12.15 -0.04 8.10
C LYS A 161 -11.52 0.12 9.48
N LYS A 162 -11.54 -0.96 10.28
CA LYS A 162 -10.87 -0.99 11.58
C LYS A 162 -9.37 -0.75 11.45
N TYR A 163 -8.75 -1.36 10.44
CA TYR A 163 -7.31 -1.22 10.20
C TYR A 163 -6.92 0.15 9.63
N GLU A 164 -7.76 0.75 8.78
CA GLU A 164 -7.59 2.14 8.33
C GLU A 164 -7.58 3.11 9.51
N ASN A 165 -8.51 2.95 10.46
CA ASN A 165 -8.53 3.76 11.69
C ASN A 165 -7.24 3.59 12.50
N PHE A 166 -6.75 2.37 12.66
CA PHE A 166 -5.44 2.12 13.27
C PHE A 166 -4.32 2.87 12.52
N CYS A 167 -4.32 2.87 11.18
CA CYS A 167 -3.34 3.60 10.39
C CYS A 167 -3.46 5.13 10.63
N PHE A 168 -4.68 5.68 10.70
CA PHE A 168 -4.89 7.10 11.00
C PHE A 168 -4.33 7.49 12.37
N ASP A 169 -4.40 6.61 13.36
CA ASP A 169 -3.80 6.88 14.68
C ASP A 169 -2.27 6.87 14.64
N LYS A 170 -1.68 5.90 13.95
CA LYS A 170 -0.24 5.60 14.05
C LYS A 170 0.64 6.42 13.11
N PHE A 171 0.18 6.71 11.89
CA PHE A 171 1.01 7.41 10.91
C PHE A 171 1.06 8.92 11.14
N THR A 172 2.20 9.52 10.83
CA THR A 172 2.39 10.98 10.94
C THR A 172 1.75 11.73 9.79
N LYS A 173 1.72 11.12 8.58
CA LYS A 173 1.10 11.67 7.39
C LYS A 173 0.47 10.56 6.56
N ILE A 174 -0.71 10.82 6.01
CA ILE A 174 -1.45 9.87 5.16
C ILE A 174 -1.86 10.58 3.88
N LEU A 175 -1.55 9.95 2.76
CA LEU A 175 -1.82 10.47 1.42
C LEU A 175 -3.04 9.76 0.85
N LEU A 176 -4.00 10.54 0.36
CA LEU A 176 -5.22 10.08 -0.31
C LEU A 176 -5.31 10.67 -1.71
N LEU A 177 -6.00 9.99 -2.62
CA LEU A 177 -6.15 10.42 -4.01
C LEU A 177 -7.08 11.61 -4.18
N SER A 178 -8.14 11.69 -3.40
CA SER A 178 -9.20 12.66 -3.63
C SER A 178 -9.69 13.37 -2.37
N LYS A 179 -10.19 14.60 -2.54
CA LYS A 179 -10.88 15.35 -1.48
C LYS A 179 -12.12 14.61 -0.99
N LYS A 180 -12.81 13.88 -1.86
CA LYS A 180 -13.99 13.09 -1.52
C LYS A 180 -13.66 12.01 -0.50
N GLU A 181 -12.52 11.34 -0.63
CA GLU A 181 -12.09 10.36 0.38
C GLU A 181 -11.64 11.02 1.67
N MET A 182 -10.91 12.13 1.58
CA MET A 182 -10.54 12.90 2.76
C MET A 182 -11.76 13.36 3.56
N SER A 183 -12.89 13.69 2.90
CA SER A 183 -14.13 14.10 3.58
C SER A 183 -14.78 12.99 4.39
N ARG A 184 -14.52 11.72 4.06
CA ARG A 184 -15.05 10.53 4.75
C ARG A 184 -14.25 10.12 5.97
N VAL A 185 -13.06 10.69 6.15
CA VAL A 185 -12.21 10.45 7.31
C VAL A 185 -12.64 11.37 8.45
N GLU A 186 -12.62 10.86 9.67
CA GLU A 186 -12.99 11.60 10.87
C GLU A 186 -12.22 12.91 11.01
N LYS A 187 -12.90 13.96 11.51
CA LYS A 187 -12.33 15.32 11.62
C LYS A 187 -11.01 15.36 12.41
N LYS A 188 -10.87 14.52 13.44
CA LYS A 188 -9.66 14.47 14.30
C LYS A 188 -8.38 14.12 13.55
N TYR A 189 -8.48 13.45 12.36
CA TYR A 189 -7.32 13.05 11.57
C TYR A 189 -6.99 13.99 10.40
N LYS A 190 -7.81 15.00 10.15
CA LYS A 190 -7.66 15.86 8.96
C LYS A 190 -6.30 16.55 8.85
N ASN A 191 -5.68 16.90 9.94
CA ASN A 191 -4.33 17.51 10.00
C ASN A 191 -3.21 16.58 9.50
N LYS A 192 -3.45 15.27 9.53
CA LYS A 192 -2.51 14.26 9.03
C LYS A 192 -2.71 13.94 7.54
N LEU A 193 -3.83 14.35 6.95
CA LEU A 193 -4.16 14.02 5.57
C LEU A 193 -3.51 14.99 4.58
N ALA A 194 -3.11 14.46 3.43
CA ALA A 194 -2.75 15.25 2.27
C ALA A 194 -3.32 14.60 1.00
N GLN A 195 -3.80 15.43 0.08
CA GLN A 195 -4.21 14.96 -1.23
C GLN A 195 -2.99 14.90 -2.15
N ILE A 196 -2.77 13.74 -2.77
CA ILE A 196 -1.82 13.60 -3.87
C ILE A 196 -2.51 12.84 -4.99
N SER A 197 -2.95 13.60 -6.01
CA SER A 197 -3.44 13.06 -7.26
C SER A 197 -2.32 13.05 -8.29
N PHE A 198 -2.16 11.97 -9.03
CA PHE A 198 -1.25 11.94 -10.17
C PHE A 198 -2.04 12.21 -11.44
N GLY A 199 -1.72 13.32 -12.11
CA GLY A 199 -2.17 13.55 -13.47
C GLY A 199 -1.62 12.48 -14.42
N ILE A 200 -2.40 12.11 -15.40
CA ILE A 200 -1.93 11.28 -16.52
C ILE A 200 -1.19 12.25 -17.44
N ASN A 201 0.15 12.14 -17.49
CA ASN A 201 0.94 12.92 -18.42
C ASN A 201 0.65 12.42 -19.83
N ASN A 202 0.10 13.31 -20.69
CA ASN A 202 -0.08 13.17 -22.13
C ASN A 202 -0.58 11.80 -22.60
N ILE A 203 -1.88 11.65 -22.65
CA ILE A 203 -2.50 10.66 -23.55
C ILE A 203 -2.44 11.27 -24.94
N ASN A 204 -1.36 11.05 -25.69
CA ASN A 204 -1.28 11.41 -27.11
C ASN A 204 -2.16 10.55 -28.02
N LYS A 205 -3.00 9.67 -27.46
CA LYS A 205 -3.98 8.88 -28.19
C LYS A 205 -5.31 8.97 -27.49
N ILE A 206 -6.23 9.71 -28.08
CA ILE A 206 -7.65 9.68 -27.74
C ILE A 206 -8.21 8.38 -28.32
N TYR A 207 -8.41 7.36 -27.51
CA TYR A 207 -9.18 6.19 -27.89
C TYR A 207 -10.65 6.58 -27.92
N ARG A 208 -11.22 6.77 -29.13
CA ARG A 208 -12.67 6.87 -29.31
C ARG A 208 -13.26 5.48 -29.11
N PHE A 209 -13.99 5.28 -28.04
CA PHE A 209 -14.86 4.13 -27.89
C PHE A 209 -16.00 4.28 -28.89
N HIS A 210 -16.04 3.47 -29.95
CA HIS A 210 -17.23 3.29 -30.75
C HIS A 210 -18.23 2.51 -29.91
N GLN A 211 -19.32 3.17 -29.47
CA GLN A 211 -20.50 2.46 -29.02
C GLN A 211 -21.01 1.64 -30.23
N LYS A 212 -20.98 0.32 -30.11
CA LYS A 212 -21.74 -0.55 -31.00
C LYS A 212 -23.19 -0.41 -30.57
N ASN A 213 -24.02 0.13 -31.48
CA ASN A 213 -25.48 0.06 -31.43
C ASN A 213 -25.94 -1.40 -31.45
#